data_eaa9fee306f3bf25f1600eb72b2310c8
#
_entry.id   eaa9fee306f3bf25f1600eb72b2310c8
#
_cell.length_a   1.000
_cell.length_b   1.000
_cell.length_c   1.000
_cell.angle_alpha   90.00
_cell.angle_beta   90.00
_cell.angle_gamma   90.00
#
_symmetry.space_group_name_H-M   'P 1'
#
loop_
_entity.id
_entity.type
_entity.pdbx_description
1 polymer ?
#
loop_
_entity_poly.entity_id
_entity_poly.type
_entity_poly.pdbx_seq_one_letter_code
_entity_poly.pdbx_strand_id
1 'polypeptide(L)'
;LQDTLGRNQIAVFVGLIHRQQTELQVREYLDELKFLAETAGYEGHKVFTQRLEHPDKATFIGKGKLEEIFLYVEEHETDIVIFDDDLSPSQIRNIEKVLKRRIYDRSLLILEIFRSRARTAQAKTQVELAHNQYLLPRLTRMWTHLERQRGGTGTRGGAGEKEIETDRRVIRNKISLLEEKLIELDKQNATQRKNRKSQARVALVGYTNVGKSTLMNLLSKSNVFAENKLFATLDTTVRKVVIDNLPFLLSDTVGFIRKLPHSLVESFKSTLDEVRESDLLLHVVDISHPNFEEHISVVQQTLAELGAVDKPTIIVFNKTDMYRHLEEGEFDYTAHARQNVSVEDLKKTWMAKGTNKCVFISAAQKDNIAELRRMMYEEIEKIYKEKYPYQHFLY
;
A
#
# COMPACT_ATOMS: atom_id res chain seq x y z
N LEU A 1 11.70 -5.09 -24.10
CA LEU A 1 11.21 -5.80 -22.91
C LEU A 1 9.76 -6.23 -23.12
N GLN A 2 9.50 -6.86 -24.23
CA GLN A 2 8.29 -7.63 -24.56
C GLN A 2 8.87 -8.88 -25.18
N ASP A 3 8.83 -9.99 -24.45
CA ASP A 3 8.82 -11.32 -25.05
C ASP A 3 9.02 -12.40 -23.94
N THR A 4 7.95 -12.65 -23.21
CA THR A 4 7.60 -13.98 -22.69
C THR A 4 6.08 -14.03 -22.51
N LEU A 5 5.39 -13.95 -23.65
CA LEU A 5 3.95 -14.21 -23.71
C LEU A 5 3.74 -15.70 -23.46
N GLY A 6 3.25 -16.07 -22.26
CA GLY A 6 2.68 -17.38 -22.00
C GLY A 6 3.06 -18.10 -20.72
N ARG A 7 4.12 -17.70 -19.99
CA ARG A 7 4.50 -18.34 -18.71
C ARG A 7 4.41 -17.32 -17.57
N ASN A 8 3.71 -17.66 -16.51
CA ASN A 8 3.78 -16.89 -15.27
C ASN A 8 5.23 -16.88 -14.78
N GLN A 9 5.76 -15.70 -14.45
CA GLN A 9 7.13 -15.57 -13.95
C GLN A 9 7.17 -16.08 -12.50
N ILE A 10 8.10 -17.01 -12.24
CA ILE A 10 8.25 -17.65 -10.93
C ILE A 10 9.06 -16.74 -10.00
N ALA A 11 8.50 -16.48 -8.82
CA ALA A 11 9.11 -15.66 -7.78
C ALA A 11 9.50 -16.47 -6.53
N VAL A 12 10.64 -16.14 -5.94
CA VAL A 12 11.09 -16.60 -4.63
C VAL A 12 11.13 -15.41 -3.67
N PHE A 13 10.72 -15.63 -2.42
CA PHE A 13 10.62 -14.59 -1.41
C PHE A 13 11.68 -14.75 -0.34
N VAL A 14 12.23 -13.62 0.10
CA VAL A 14 13.28 -13.58 1.13
C VAL A 14 12.90 -12.57 2.21
N GLY A 15 12.91 -13.03 3.47
CA GLY A 15 12.67 -12.18 4.64
C GLY A 15 13.69 -12.41 5.75
N LEU A 16 14.02 -11.32 6.48
CA LEU A 16 14.81 -11.40 7.69
C LEU A 16 13.91 -11.42 8.92
N ILE A 17 14.30 -12.24 9.91
CA ILE A 17 13.72 -12.25 11.26
C ILE A 17 14.65 -11.45 12.16
N HIS A 18 14.25 -10.22 12.46
CA HIS A 18 14.98 -9.34 13.38
C HIS A 18 14.75 -9.76 14.84
N ARG A 19 15.64 -9.29 15.74
CA ARG A 19 15.63 -9.67 17.16
C ARG A 19 14.28 -9.47 17.89
N GLN A 20 13.53 -8.46 17.49
CA GLN A 20 12.24 -8.09 18.10
C GLN A 20 11.03 -8.73 17.42
N GLN A 21 11.24 -9.53 16.37
CA GLN A 21 10.16 -10.13 15.59
C GLN A 21 10.03 -11.62 15.90
N THR A 22 8.80 -12.10 15.95
CA THR A 22 8.49 -13.52 16.01
C THR A 22 8.51 -14.13 14.60
N GLU A 23 8.73 -15.44 14.51
CA GLU A 23 8.66 -16.14 13.23
C GLU A 23 7.26 -16.05 12.60
N LEU A 24 6.23 -16.09 13.45
CA LEU A 24 4.85 -15.96 13.02
C LEU A 24 4.60 -14.60 12.33
N GLN A 25 5.03 -13.50 12.95
CA GLN A 25 4.91 -12.17 12.35
C GLN A 25 5.62 -12.06 10.99
N VAL A 26 6.85 -12.59 10.90
CA VAL A 26 7.59 -12.54 9.63
C VAL A 26 6.93 -13.42 8.56
N ARG A 27 6.34 -14.55 8.95
CA ARG A 27 5.57 -15.39 8.03
C ARG A 27 4.37 -14.64 7.45
N GLU A 28 3.60 -13.96 8.27
CA GLU A 28 2.47 -13.13 7.83
C GLU A 28 2.93 -11.98 6.90
N TYR A 29 4.07 -11.37 7.19
CA TYR A 29 4.67 -10.35 6.32
C TYR A 29 5.08 -10.90 4.95
N LEU A 30 5.56 -12.14 4.92
CA LEU A 30 5.93 -12.80 3.66
C LEU A 30 4.70 -13.31 2.91
N ASP A 31 3.61 -13.67 3.60
CA ASP A 31 2.33 -13.97 2.96
C ASP A 31 1.73 -12.71 2.30
N GLU A 32 1.85 -11.54 2.96
CA GLU A 32 1.49 -10.25 2.34
C GLU A 32 2.38 -9.94 1.12
N LEU A 33 3.70 -10.18 1.20
CA LEU A 33 4.62 -9.99 0.08
C LEU A 33 4.28 -10.91 -1.09
N LYS A 34 3.92 -12.16 -0.81
CA LYS A 34 3.46 -13.11 -1.82
C LYS A 34 2.20 -12.61 -2.51
N PHE A 35 1.23 -12.10 -1.77
CA PHE A 35 0.00 -11.53 -2.33
C PHE A 35 0.27 -10.26 -3.17
N LEU A 36 1.26 -9.43 -2.78
CA LEU A 36 1.76 -8.33 -3.61
C LEU A 36 2.31 -8.84 -4.95
N ALA A 37 3.16 -9.88 -4.91
CA ALA A 37 3.75 -10.47 -6.10
C ALA A 37 2.70 -11.08 -7.04
N GLU A 38 1.72 -11.80 -6.50
CA GLU A 38 0.57 -12.31 -7.26
C GLU A 38 -0.24 -11.17 -7.91
N THR A 39 -0.41 -10.04 -7.20
CA THR A 39 -1.06 -8.84 -7.75
C THR A 39 -0.25 -8.25 -8.91
N ALA A 40 1.07 -8.35 -8.88
CA ALA A 40 1.96 -7.93 -9.96
C ALA A 40 2.06 -8.95 -11.11
N GLY A 41 1.46 -10.14 -10.96
CA GLY A 41 1.46 -11.20 -11.98
C GLY A 41 2.61 -12.20 -11.84
N TYR A 42 3.25 -12.26 -10.68
CA TYR A 42 4.26 -13.28 -10.37
C TYR A 42 3.62 -14.47 -9.65
N GLU A 43 4.12 -15.67 -9.93
CA GLU A 43 3.71 -16.89 -9.23
C GLU A 43 4.71 -17.17 -8.09
N GLY A 44 4.19 -17.20 -6.86
CA GLY A 44 5.01 -17.45 -5.68
C GLY A 44 5.36 -18.92 -5.50
N HIS A 45 6.66 -19.26 -5.47
CA HIS A 45 7.12 -20.65 -5.38
C HIS A 45 7.66 -21.01 -3.99
N LYS A 46 8.64 -20.26 -3.46
CA LYS A 46 9.27 -20.58 -2.17
C LYS A 46 9.56 -19.33 -1.35
N VAL A 47 9.53 -19.52 -0.03
CA VAL A 47 9.90 -18.51 0.96
C VAL A 47 11.18 -18.95 1.67
N PHE A 48 12.15 -18.04 1.77
CA PHE A 48 13.37 -18.21 2.55
C PHE A 48 13.39 -17.19 3.68
N THR A 49 13.70 -17.65 4.86
CA THR A 49 13.87 -16.80 6.04
C THR A 49 15.26 -17.01 6.63
N GLN A 50 15.79 -15.97 7.25
CA GLN A 50 16.99 -16.05 8.04
C GLN A 50 16.87 -15.17 9.27
N ARG A 51 17.29 -15.68 10.43
CA ARG A 51 17.38 -14.88 11.65
C ARG A 51 18.76 -14.23 11.72
N LEU A 52 18.79 -12.91 11.71
CA LEU A 52 20.01 -12.12 11.88
C LEU A 52 19.73 -10.95 12.82
N GLU A 53 20.70 -10.61 13.66
CA GLU A 53 20.62 -9.43 14.52
C GLU A 53 20.64 -8.15 13.69
N HIS A 54 21.49 -8.10 12.67
CA HIS A 54 21.59 -7.01 11.71
C HIS A 54 21.71 -7.56 10.29
N PRO A 55 21.12 -6.89 9.29
CA PRO A 55 21.30 -7.26 7.89
C PRO A 55 22.78 -7.21 7.48
N ASP A 56 23.19 -8.16 6.66
CA ASP A 56 24.54 -8.13 6.08
C ASP A 56 24.71 -6.88 5.20
N LYS A 57 25.83 -6.18 5.37
CA LYS A 57 26.12 -4.93 4.65
C LYS A 57 26.28 -5.11 3.14
N ALA A 58 26.75 -6.29 2.71
CA ALA A 58 27.04 -6.56 1.31
C ALA A 58 25.89 -7.24 0.58
N THR A 59 25.19 -8.18 1.23
CA THR A 59 24.21 -9.08 0.60
C THR A 59 22.88 -9.15 1.33
N PHE A 60 22.66 -8.31 2.35
CA PHE A 60 21.46 -8.27 3.19
C PHE A 60 21.25 -9.54 4.03
N ILE A 61 21.45 -10.72 3.45
CA ILE A 61 21.43 -12.05 4.08
C ILE A 61 22.83 -12.63 4.14
N GLY A 62 23.04 -13.62 5.03
CA GLY A 62 24.34 -14.29 5.17
C GLY A 62 24.72 -15.11 3.94
N LYS A 63 26.01 -15.31 3.72
CA LYS A 63 26.56 -16.02 2.54
C LYS A 63 25.98 -17.42 2.36
N GLY A 64 25.87 -18.21 3.44
CA GLY A 64 25.31 -19.57 3.35
C GLY A 64 23.82 -19.58 2.93
N LYS A 65 23.02 -18.62 3.40
CA LYS A 65 21.63 -18.49 2.96
C LYS A 65 21.55 -18.04 1.50
N LEU A 66 22.44 -17.16 1.06
CA LEU A 66 22.52 -16.73 -0.33
C LEU A 66 22.88 -17.90 -1.26
N GLU A 67 23.77 -18.79 -0.83
CA GLU A 67 24.14 -20.00 -1.57
C GLU A 67 22.98 -21.01 -1.64
N GLU A 68 22.24 -21.20 -0.53
CA GLU A 68 21.03 -22.01 -0.49
C GLU A 68 19.99 -21.50 -1.51
N ILE A 69 19.77 -20.18 -1.57
CA ILE A 69 18.86 -19.56 -2.53
C ILE A 69 19.39 -19.73 -3.95
N PHE A 70 20.70 -19.59 -4.18
CA PHE A 70 21.31 -19.78 -5.50
C PHE A 70 21.04 -21.19 -6.04
N LEU A 71 21.30 -22.23 -5.25
CA LEU A 71 21.06 -23.63 -5.65
C LEU A 71 19.58 -23.84 -6.01
N TYR A 72 18.66 -23.33 -5.18
CA TYR A 72 17.22 -23.45 -5.42
C TYR A 72 16.79 -22.73 -6.71
N VAL A 73 17.27 -21.52 -6.93
CA VAL A 73 16.92 -20.67 -8.09
C VAL A 73 17.42 -21.27 -9.41
N GLU A 74 18.59 -21.92 -9.38
CA GLU A 74 19.12 -22.64 -10.54
C GLU A 74 18.33 -23.93 -10.84
N GLU A 75 17.99 -24.69 -9.80
CA GLU A 75 17.25 -25.96 -9.91
C GLU A 75 15.81 -25.75 -10.45
N HIS A 76 15.13 -24.67 -10.00
CA HIS A 76 13.73 -24.42 -10.32
C HIS A 76 13.53 -23.33 -11.38
N GLU A 77 14.59 -22.91 -12.09
CA GLU A 77 14.53 -21.89 -13.14
C GLU A 77 13.74 -20.63 -12.74
N THR A 78 13.92 -20.17 -11.49
CA THR A 78 13.22 -19.01 -10.95
C THR A 78 13.58 -17.72 -11.72
N ASP A 79 12.59 -16.87 -12.01
CA ASP A 79 12.78 -15.66 -12.80
C ASP A 79 13.23 -14.46 -11.95
N ILE A 80 12.75 -14.40 -10.69
CA ILE A 80 12.92 -13.24 -9.83
C ILE A 80 13.01 -13.63 -8.35
N VAL A 81 13.84 -12.89 -7.61
CA VAL A 81 13.91 -13.01 -6.14
C VAL A 81 13.46 -11.69 -5.51
N ILE A 82 12.50 -11.75 -4.60
CA ILE A 82 11.84 -10.59 -4.00
C ILE A 82 12.13 -10.56 -2.50
N PHE A 83 12.68 -9.44 -2.03
CA PHE A 83 12.97 -9.20 -0.62
C PHE A 83 11.86 -8.37 0.04
N ASP A 84 11.49 -8.71 1.28
CA ASP A 84 10.46 -7.97 2.05
C ASP A 84 10.96 -6.62 2.60
N ASP A 85 12.24 -6.38 2.55
CA ASP A 85 12.89 -5.16 2.99
C ASP A 85 13.49 -4.38 1.83
N ASP A 86 13.70 -3.08 2.03
CA ASP A 86 14.41 -2.24 1.08
C ASP A 86 15.89 -2.61 1.03
N LEU A 87 16.41 -2.78 -0.16
CA LEU A 87 17.80 -3.09 -0.40
C LEU A 87 18.60 -1.85 -0.84
N SER A 88 19.79 -1.72 -0.32
CA SER A 88 20.72 -0.72 -0.83
C SER A 88 21.17 -1.08 -2.28
N PRO A 89 21.55 -0.07 -3.08
CA PRO A 89 22.05 -0.31 -4.44
C PRO A 89 23.23 -1.27 -4.53
N SER A 90 24.07 -1.30 -3.48
CA SER A 90 25.21 -2.23 -3.39
C SER A 90 24.75 -3.65 -3.09
N GLN A 91 23.76 -3.84 -2.22
CA GLN A 91 23.19 -5.16 -1.92
C GLN A 91 22.52 -5.76 -3.13
N ILE A 92 21.65 -5.02 -3.83
CA ILE A 92 20.99 -5.48 -5.06
C ILE A 92 22.05 -6.01 -6.03
N ARG A 93 23.06 -5.20 -6.37
CA ARG A 93 24.11 -5.59 -7.31
C ARG A 93 24.88 -6.82 -6.87
N ASN A 94 25.24 -6.93 -5.58
CA ASN A 94 26.01 -8.07 -5.10
C ASN A 94 25.18 -9.35 -5.13
N ILE A 95 23.90 -9.28 -4.81
CA ILE A 95 22.95 -10.39 -4.85
C ILE A 95 22.71 -10.80 -6.31
N GLU A 96 22.42 -9.86 -7.22
CA GLU A 96 22.26 -10.15 -8.67
C GLU A 96 23.49 -10.83 -9.28
N LYS A 97 24.70 -10.40 -8.87
CA LYS A 97 25.94 -11.02 -9.34
C LYS A 97 26.06 -12.48 -8.94
N VAL A 98 25.57 -12.85 -7.76
CA VAL A 98 25.60 -14.23 -7.25
C VAL A 98 24.45 -15.04 -7.84
N LEU A 99 23.23 -14.55 -7.71
CA LEU A 99 22.02 -15.29 -8.10
C LEU A 99 21.78 -15.31 -9.61
N LYS A 100 22.34 -14.35 -10.36
CA LYS A 100 22.16 -14.20 -11.82
C LYS A 100 20.66 -14.09 -12.20
N ARG A 101 19.84 -13.57 -11.32
CA ARG A 101 18.40 -13.36 -11.46
C ARG A 101 18.04 -11.91 -11.13
N ARG A 102 16.89 -11.46 -11.57
CA ARG A 102 16.35 -10.14 -11.20
C ARG A 102 16.06 -10.11 -9.71
N ILE A 103 16.48 -9.03 -9.06
CA ILE A 103 16.24 -8.81 -7.64
C ILE A 103 15.30 -7.64 -7.50
N TYR A 104 14.19 -7.87 -6.81
CA TYR A 104 13.28 -6.83 -6.40
C TYR A 104 13.34 -6.69 -4.87
N ASP A 105 13.26 -5.46 -4.42
CA ASP A 105 12.88 -5.16 -3.05
C ASP A 105 11.38 -4.85 -2.98
N ARG A 106 10.85 -4.74 -1.77
CA ARG A 106 9.44 -4.44 -1.54
C ARG A 106 9.01 -3.14 -2.22
N SER A 107 9.84 -2.10 -2.16
CA SER A 107 9.57 -0.80 -2.77
C SER A 107 9.42 -0.89 -4.29
N LEU A 108 10.30 -1.61 -4.97
CA LEU A 108 10.21 -1.78 -6.42
C LEU A 108 8.98 -2.59 -6.83
N LEU A 109 8.64 -3.63 -6.07
CA LEU A 109 7.44 -4.43 -6.32
C LEU A 109 6.16 -3.58 -6.22
N ILE A 110 6.05 -2.74 -5.18
CA ILE A 110 4.91 -1.82 -5.01
C ILE A 110 4.86 -0.82 -6.17
N LEU A 111 5.99 -0.26 -6.59
CA LEU A 111 6.08 0.66 -7.73
C LEU A 111 5.60 0.01 -9.04
N GLU A 112 5.95 -1.25 -9.29
CA GLU A 112 5.48 -1.99 -10.48
C GLU A 112 3.96 -2.23 -10.43
N ILE A 113 3.40 -2.57 -9.27
CA ILE A 113 1.95 -2.69 -9.11
C ILE A 113 1.27 -1.34 -9.41
N PHE A 114 1.80 -0.25 -8.87
CA PHE A 114 1.24 1.08 -9.09
C PHE A 114 1.35 1.49 -10.56
N ARG A 115 2.45 1.17 -11.23
CA ARG A 115 2.64 1.43 -12.65
C ARG A 115 1.61 0.70 -13.52
N SER A 116 1.28 -0.53 -13.17
CA SER A 116 0.26 -1.32 -13.90
C SER A 116 -1.18 -0.81 -13.65
N ARG A 117 -1.42 -0.19 -12.48
CA ARG A 117 -2.76 0.25 -12.04
C ARG A 117 -3.06 1.72 -12.34
N ALA A 118 -2.06 2.58 -12.54
CA ALA A 118 -2.24 4.01 -12.81
C ALA A 118 -2.99 4.24 -14.13
N ARG A 119 -4.17 4.85 -14.06
CA ARG A 119 -5.02 5.14 -15.22
C ARG A 119 -5.02 6.62 -15.56
N THR A 120 -5.13 7.49 -14.57
CA THR A 120 -5.16 8.94 -14.77
C THR A 120 -3.78 9.50 -15.12
N ALA A 121 -3.75 10.66 -15.81
CA ALA A 121 -2.50 11.36 -16.10
C ALA A 121 -1.73 11.74 -14.83
N GLN A 122 -2.46 12.10 -13.75
CA GLN A 122 -1.87 12.43 -12.46
C GLN A 122 -1.19 11.20 -11.84
N ALA A 123 -1.92 10.08 -11.67
CA ALA A 123 -1.36 8.84 -11.10
C ALA A 123 -0.16 8.33 -11.91
N LYS A 124 -0.24 8.34 -13.25
CA LYS A 124 0.91 7.98 -14.11
C LYS A 124 2.13 8.85 -13.87
N THR A 125 1.93 10.18 -13.76
CA THR A 125 3.03 11.11 -13.51
C THR A 125 3.62 10.91 -12.11
N GLN A 126 2.79 10.66 -11.10
CA GLN A 126 3.22 10.37 -9.72
C GLN A 126 4.04 9.09 -9.63
N VAL A 127 3.55 8.00 -10.24
CA VAL A 127 4.27 6.71 -10.25
C VAL A 127 5.58 6.83 -11.02
N GLU A 128 5.59 7.54 -12.15
CA GLU A 128 6.80 7.77 -12.93
C GLU A 128 7.83 8.60 -12.16
N LEU A 129 7.39 9.61 -11.41
CA LEU A 129 8.23 10.39 -10.51
C LEU A 129 8.87 9.50 -9.44
N ALA A 130 8.05 8.77 -8.68
CA ALA A 130 8.52 7.87 -7.63
C ALA A 130 9.49 6.80 -8.15
N HIS A 131 9.22 6.24 -9.34
CA HIS A 131 10.09 5.27 -9.98
C HIS A 131 11.46 5.88 -10.37
N ASN A 132 11.48 7.10 -10.91
CA ASN A 132 12.75 7.78 -11.24
C ASN A 132 13.53 8.18 -9.97
N GLN A 133 12.84 8.58 -8.90
CA GLN A 133 13.46 8.84 -7.59
C GLN A 133 14.05 7.57 -6.97
N TYR A 134 13.37 6.43 -7.09
CA TYR A 134 13.88 5.11 -6.66
C TYR A 134 15.11 4.70 -7.47
N LEU A 135 15.13 4.92 -8.79
CA LEU A 135 16.23 4.55 -9.68
C LEU A 135 17.45 5.44 -9.51
N LEU A 136 17.28 6.74 -9.27
CA LEU A 136 18.36 7.73 -9.25
C LEU A 136 19.57 7.33 -8.38
N PRO A 137 19.42 6.90 -7.11
CA PRO A 137 20.55 6.44 -6.30
C PRO A 137 21.12 5.09 -6.76
N ARG A 138 20.37 4.31 -7.54
CA ARG A 138 20.73 2.97 -8.01
C ARG A 138 21.51 2.99 -9.32
N LEU A 139 21.38 4.03 -10.14
CA LEU A 139 22.07 4.19 -11.42
C LEU A 139 23.60 4.23 -11.31
N THR A 140 24.14 4.76 -10.25
CA THR A 140 25.59 4.91 -10.08
C THR A 140 26.37 3.61 -10.13
N ARG A 141 25.69 2.46 -10.09
CA ARG A 141 26.36 1.16 -9.95
C ARG A 141 25.77 0.03 -10.81
N MET A 142 24.71 0.29 -11.59
CA MET A 142 24.11 -0.71 -12.50
C MET A 142 24.90 -0.88 -13.80
N TRP A 143 25.59 0.16 -14.27
CA TRP A 143 26.22 0.20 -15.61
C TRP A 143 27.52 -0.58 -15.74
N THR A 144 28.19 -0.93 -14.65
CA THR A 144 29.42 -1.76 -14.73
C THR A 144 29.18 -3.17 -15.29
N HIS A 145 27.93 -3.62 -15.40
CA HIS A 145 27.56 -4.90 -16.00
C HIS A 145 27.32 -4.83 -17.51
N LEU A 146 26.79 -3.73 -18.03
CA LEU A 146 26.53 -3.56 -19.46
C LEU A 146 27.82 -3.35 -20.27
N GLU A 147 28.84 -2.73 -19.69
CA GLU A 147 30.15 -2.59 -20.32
C GLU A 147 30.86 -3.94 -20.59
N ARG A 148 30.64 -4.94 -19.73
CA ARG A 148 31.24 -6.28 -19.91
C ARG A 148 30.50 -7.14 -20.94
N GLN A 149 29.26 -6.86 -21.28
CA GLN A 149 28.49 -7.55 -22.32
C GLN A 149 28.75 -7.01 -23.73
N ARG A 150 29.18 -5.77 -23.86
CA ARG A 150 29.67 -5.20 -25.12
C ARG A 150 31.18 -5.32 -25.15
N GLY A 151 31.69 -6.51 -25.50
CA GLY A 151 33.11 -6.78 -25.69
C GLY A 151 33.79 -5.72 -26.58
N GLY A 152 34.28 -4.67 -25.96
CA GLY A 152 34.99 -3.55 -26.57
C GLY A 152 36.31 -3.35 -25.84
N THR A 153 37.42 -3.65 -26.52
CA THR A 153 38.82 -3.42 -26.20
C THR A 153 39.07 -2.07 -25.52
N GLY A 154 39.77 -2.14 -24.42
CA GLY A 154 40.23 -1.09 -23.54
C GLY A 154 40.52 0.27 -24.13
N THR A 155 39.88 1.25 -23.49
CA THR A 155 40.43 2.60 -23.37
C THR A 155 40.01 3.20 -22.03
N ARG A 156 41.02 3.43 -21.20
CA ARG A 156 41.15 4.31 -20.02
C ARG A 156 39.86 4.87 -19.40
N GLY A 157 39.71 4.63 -18.11
CA GLY A 157 38.78 5.05 -17.02
C GLY A 157 38.13 6.42 -17.08
N GLY A 158 37.53 6.84 -18.18
CA GLY A 158 36.84 8.11 -18.29
C GLY A 158 35.53 8.06 -19.08
N ALA A 159 35.27 7.04 -19.87
CA ALA A 159 34.07 6.96 -20.70
C ALA A 159 32.85 6.52 -19.89
N GLY A 160 32.98 5.50 -19.05
CA GLY A 160 31.88 4.98 -18.20
C GLY A 160 31.42 5.94 -17.11
N GLU A 161 32.34 6.73 -16.52
CA GLU A 161 31.97 7.78 -15.54
C GLU A 161 31.18 8.91 -16.19
N LYS A 162 31.55 9.33 -17.38
CA LYS A 162 30.82 10.37 -18.14
C LYS A 162 29.44 9.89 -18.58
N GLU A 163 29.29 8.64 -18.94
CA GLU A 163 28.02 8.05 -19.36
C GLU A 163 27.06 7.94 -18.16
N ILE A 164 27.53 7.48 -17.01
CA ILE A 164 26.78 7.41 -15.75
C ILE A 164 26.33 8.81 -15.31
N GLU A 165 27.19 9.82 -15.42
CA GLU A 165 26.87 11.20 -15.07
C GLU A 165 25.83 11.80 -16.02
N THR A 166 25.91 11.43 -17.30
CA THR A 166 24.92 11.82 -18.31
C THR A 166 23.55 11.23 -17.98
N ASP A 167 23.47 9.95 -17.68
CA ASP A 167 22.21 9.27 -17.32
C ASP A 167 21.61 9.83 -16.03
N ARG A 168 22.44 10.09 -15.04
CA ARG A 168 21.99 10.78 -13.81
C ARG A 168 21.40 12.14 -14.11
N ARG A 169 22.01 12.90 -15.00
CA ARG A 169 21.52 14.21 -15.43
C ARG A 169 20.19 14.09 -16.15
N VAL A 170 20.04 13.09 -17.05
CA VAL A 170 18.80 12.83 -17.76
C VAL A 170 17.67 12.49 -16.77
N ILE A 171 17.94 11.61 -15.79
CA ILE A 171 16.93 11.26 -14.79
C ILE A 171 16.61 12.43 -13.85
N ARG A 172 17.59 13.24 -13.41
CA ARG A 172 17.32 14.44 -12.63
C ARG A 172 16.45 15.43 -13.40
N ASN A 173 16.77 15.69 -14.67
CA ASN A 173 15.96 16.57 -15.52
C ASN A 173 14.53 16.01 -15.68
N LYS A 174 14.39 14.68 -15.81
CA LYS A 174 13.09 14.04 -15.89
C LYS A 174 12.30 14.17 -14.58
N ILE A 175 12.94 14.02 -13.43
CA ILE A 175 12.34 14.26 -12.12
C ILE A 175 11.80 15.69 -12.04
N SER A 176 12.63 16.70 -12.34
CA SER A 176 12.21 18.12 -12.31
C SER A 176 11.03 18.39 -13.24
N LEU A 177 11.04 17.85 -14.46
CA LEU A 177 9.94 17.99 -15.41
C LEU A 177 8.64 17.36 -14.90
N LEU A 178 8.73 16.18 -14.24
CA LEU A 178 7.58 15.50 -13.67
C LEU A 178 7.02 16.25 -12.44
N GLU A 179 7.89 16.85 -11.62
CA GLU A 179 7.50 17.71 -10.50
C GLU A 179 6.74 18.96 -10.99
N GLU A 180 7.26 19.65 -12.00
CA GLU A 180 6.57 20.80 -12.63
C GLU A 180 5.19 20.41 -13.17
N LYS A 181 5.11 19.27 -13.87
CA LYS A 181 3.86 18.74 -14.41
C LYS A 181 2.85 18.39 -13.31
N LEU A 182 3.31 17.85 -12.18
CA LEU A 182 2.43 17.58 -11.03
C LEU A 182 1.88 18.87 -10.43
N ILE A 183 2.70 19.91 -10.29
CA ILE A 183 2.25 21.22 -9.80
C ILE A 183 1.15 21.79 -10.71
N GLU A 184 1.29 21.65 -12.03
CA GLU A 184 0.28 22.10 -12.97
C GLU A 184 -1.04 21.31 -12.84
N LEU A 185 -0.95 19.97 -12.78
CA LEU A 185 -2.10 19.11 -12.57
C LEU A 185 -2.81 19.41 -11.25
N ASP A 186 -2.05 19.68 -10.17
CA ASP A 186 -2.62 20.01 -8.86
C ASP A 186 -3.36 21.35 -8.89
N LYS A 187 -2.87 22.37 -9.62
CA LYS A 187 -3.59 23.63 -9.82
C LYS A 187 -4.91 23.43 -10.55
N GLN A 188 -4.93 22.59 -11.59
CA GLN A 188 -6.15 22.27 -12.32
C GLN A 188 -7.17 21.53 -11.41
N ASN A 189 -6.71 20.54 -10.65
CA ASN A 189 -7.53 19.81 -9.70
C ASN A 189 -8.04 20.69 -8.54
N ALA A 190 -7.22 21.61 -8.03
CA ALA A 190 -7.63 22.57 -7.00
C ALA A 190 -8.79 23.47 -7.50
N THR A 191 -8.76 23.88 -8.77
CA THR A 191 -9.85 24.66 -9.37
C THR A 191 -11.16 23.87 -9.45
N GLN A 192 -11.08 22.59 -9.85
CA GLN A 192 -12.26 21.69 -9.85
C GLN A 192 -12.78 21.43 -8.44
N ARG A 193 -11.89 21.30 -7.45
CA ARG A 193 -12.23 21.08 -6.03
C ARG A 193 -12.90 22.32 -5.41
N LYS A 194 -12.57 23.54 -5.81
CA LYS A 194 -13.23 24.77 -5.33
C LYS A 194 -14.75 24.75 -5.56
N ASN A 195 -15.20 24.19 -6.66
CA ASN A 195 -16.63 24.09 -6.99
C ASN A 195 -17.38 23.07 -6.10
N ARG A 196 -16.67 22.25 -5.33
CA ARG A 196 -17.22 21.23 -4.42
C ARG A 196 -17.24 21.67 -2.95
N LYS A 197 -16.85 22.90 -2.64
CA LYS A 197 -16.70 23.40 -1.25
C LYS A 197 -18.00 23.48 -0.45
N SER A 198 -19.17 23.39 -1.08
CA SER A 198 -20.47 23.49 -0.42
C SER A 198 -21.00 22.16 0.14
N GLN A 199 -20.24 21.07 0.06
CA GLN A 199 -20.69 19.75 0.52
C GLN A 199 -19.68 19.18 1.52
N ALA A 200 -20.19 18.48 2.55
CA ALA A 200 -19.37 17.72 3.47
C ALA A 200 -18.59 16.63 2.72
N ARG A 201 -17.34 16.37 3.10
CA ARG A 201 -16.45 15.42 2.47
C ARG A 201 -16.10 14.31 3.43
N VAL A 202 -16.34 13.07 3.01
CA VAL A 202 -16.05 11.86 3.77
C VAL A 202 -15.02 11.05 3.00
N ALA A 203 -13.92 10.67 3.63
CA ALA A 203 -12.90 9.85 3.00
C ALA A 203 -12.83 8.44 3.62
N LEU A 204 -12.83 7.42 2.77
CA LEU A 204 -12.54 6.04 3.16
C LEU A 204 -11.03 5.87 3.27
N VAL A 205 -10.54 5.55 4.46
CA VAL A 205 -9.13 5.23 4.72
C VAL A 205 -9.01 3.84 5.34
N GLY A 206 -7.87 3.22 5.20
CA GLY A 206 -7.64 1.89 5.78
C GLY A 206 -6.60 1.11 4.99
N TYR A 207 -6.21 -0.02 5.54
CA TYR A 207 -5.22 -0.90 4.94
C TYR A 207 -5.68 -1.41 3.55
N THR A 208 -4.78 -1.98 2.77
CA THR A 208 -5.14 -2.61 1.50
C THR A 208 -6.08 -3.79 1.73
N ASN A 209 -6.99 -4.03 0.79
CA ASN A 209 -7.93 -5.17 0.78
C ASN A 209 -8.89 -5.29 1.98
N VAL A 210 -9.10 -4.22 2.77
CA VAL A 210 -10.09 -4.24 3.89
C VAL A 210 -11.54 -4.05 3.44
N GLY A 211 -11.79 -3.84 2.15
CA GLY A 211 -13.13 -3.68 1.60
C GLY A 211 -13.60 -2.24 1.41
N LYS A 212 -12.68 -1.23 1.31
CA LYS A 212 -13.04 0.18 1.07
C LYS A 212 -13.90 0.37 -0.17
N SER A 213 -13.45 -0.15 -1.31
CA SER A 213 -14.18 -0.01 -2.58
C SER A 213 -15.51 -0.76 -2.59
N THR A 214 -15.60 -1.89 -1.88
CA THR A 214 -16.87 -2.60 -1.67
C THR A 214 -17.86 -1.74 -0.86
N LEU A 215 -17.36 -1.13 0.21
CA LEU A 215 -18.18 -0.22 1.04
C LEU A 215 -18.58 1.04 0.26
N MET A 216 -17.68 1.61 -0.54
CA MET A 216 -17.99 2.72 -1.44
C MET A 216 -19.14 2.37 -2.38
N ASN A 217 -19.11 1.21 -3.02
CA ASN A 217 -20.17 0.75 -3.93
C ASN A 217 -21.51 0.59 -3.19
N LEU A 218 -21.46 0.01 -2.00
CA LEU A 218 -22.65 -0.22 -1.18
C LEU A 218 -23.32 1.09 -0.75
N LEU A 219 -22.52 2.08 -0.31
CA LEU A 219 -23.04 3.37 0.15
C LEU A 219 -23.53 4.25 -1.01
N SER A 220 -22.84 4.21 -2.15
CA SER A 220 -23.16 5.03 -3.34
C SER A 220 -24.20 4.40 -4.27
N LYS A 221 -24.73 3.21 -3.95
CA LYS A 221 -25.64 2.43 -4.82
C LYS A 221 -25.15 2.27 -6.25
N SER A 222 -23.85 2.11 -6.43
CA SER A 222 -23.21 2.02 -7.75
C SER A 222 -22.42 0.72 -7.88
N ASN A 223 -22.31 0.21 -9.11
CA ASN A 223 -21.57 -1.00 -9.41
C ASN A 223 -20.20 -0.62 -9.99
N VAL A 224 -19.19 -0.38 -9.17
CA VAL A 224 -17.79 -0.36 -9.60
C VAL A 224 -17.18 -1.69 -9.25
N PHE A 225 -16.42 -2.21 -10.16
CA PHE A 225 -15.73 -3.47 -10.02
C PHE A 225 -14.74 -3.42 -8.83
N ALA A 226 -15.03 -4.16 -7.78
CA ALA A 226 -14.15 -4.32 -6.63
C ALA A 226 -13.39 -5.64 -6.82
N GLU A 227 -12.09 -5.57 -7.05
CA GLU A 227 -11.22 -6.74 -7.15
C GLU A 227 -10.67 -7.12 -5.77
N ASN A 228 -10.56 -8.42 -5.50
CA ASN A 228 -9.84 -8.94 -4.33
C ASN A 228 -8.32 -8.95 -4.65
N LYS A 229 -7.74 -7.76 -4.84
CA LYS A 229 -6.32 -7.55 -5.11
C LYS A 229 -5.83 -6.35 -4.32
N LEU A 230 -4.55 -6.38 -3.95
CA LEU A 230 -3.92 -5.22 -3.29
C LEU A 230 -3.89 -4.03 -4.26
N PHE A 231 -4.10 -2.83 -3.72
CA PHE A 231 -4.13 -1.59 -4.51
C PHE A 231 -5.11 -1.62 -5.70
N ALA A 232 -6.29 -2.23 -5.50
CA ALA A 232 -7.35 -2.23 -6.52
C ALA A 232 -7.76 -0.80 -6.91
N THR A 233 -7.71 0.14 -5.97
CA THR A 233 -7.93 1.57 -6.18
C THR A 233 -6.61 2.32 -6.02
N LEU A 234 -6.09 2.89 -7.09
CA LEU A 234 -4.95 3.80 -7.09
C LEU A 234 -5.38 5.24 -7.36
N ASP A 235 -6.32 5.42 -8.24
CA ASP A 235 -6.91 6.72 -8.56
C ASP A 235 -8.08 7.01 -7.61
N THR A 236 -8.05 8.15 -6.91
CA THR A 236 -9.13 8.52 -6.00
C THR A 236 -10.44 8.68 -6.75
N THR A 237 -11.45 7.97 -6.32
CA THR A 237 -12.82 8.08 -6.87
C THR A 237 -13.68 8.87 -5.89
N VAL A 238 -14.27 9.99 -6.34
CA VAL A 238 -15.19 10.81 -5.54
C VAL A 238 -16.60 10.65 -6.07
N ARG A 239 -17.56 10.41 -5.16
CA ARG A 239 -18.96 10.23 -5.49
C ARG A 239 -19.87 11.04 -4.58
N LYS A 240 -20.94 11.58 -5.16
CA LYS A 240 -22.02 12.17 -4.36
C LYS A 240 -22.90 11.07 -3.80
N VAL A 241 -23.05 11.04 -2.49
CA VAL A 241 -23.91 10.12 -1.76
C VAL A 241 -24.94 10.96 -1.00
N VAL A 242 -26.14 10.41 -0.85
CA VAL A 242 -27.19 11.02 -0.04
C VAL A 242 -27.65 10.00 0.99
N ILE A 243 -27.60 10.35 2.26
CA ILE A 243 -28.21 9.60 3.35
C ILE A 243 -29.37 10.42 3.86
N ASP A 244 -30.57 9.89 3.71
CA ASP A 244 -31.85 10.58 3.98
C ASP A 244 -31.92 11.91 3.21
N ASN A 245 -31.74 13.05 3.87
CA ASN A 245 -31.77 14.38 3.27
C ASN A 245 -30.40 15.07 3.23
N LEU A 246 -29.30 14.40 3.63
CA LEU A 246 -27.94 14.97 3.67
C LEU A 246 -27.09 14.49 2.51
N PRO A 247 -26.80 15.34 1.52
CA PRO A 247 -25.84 15.03 0.45
C PRO A 247 -24.40 15.26 0.93
N PHE A 248 -23.49 14.39 0.60
CA PHE A 248 -22.05 14.52 0.86
C PHE A 248 -21.21 13.88 -0.24
N LEU A 249 -19.94 14.21 -0.26
CA LEU A 249 -18.97 13.59 -1.16
C LEU A 249 -18.24 12.47 -0.42
N LEU A 250 -18.30 11.27 -0.97
CA LEU A 250 -17.57 10.11 -0.48
C LEU A 250 -16.41 9.82 -1.42
N SER A 251 -15.18 9.78 -0.89
CA SER A 251 -13.97 9.49 -1.63
C SER A 251 -13.38 8.13 -1.21
N ASP A 252 -13.09 7.27 -2.20
CA ASP A 252 -12.28 6.06 -2.00
C ASP A 252 -10.82 6.42 -2.25
N THR A 253 -9.94 6.02 -1.33
CA THR A 253 -8.51 6.36 -1.38
C THR A 253 -7.64 5.13 -1.58
N VAL A 254 -6.40 5.36 -1.92
CA VAL A 254 -5.38 4.29 -2.00
C VAL A 254 -5.28 3.58 -0.64
N GLY A 255 -5.27 2.26 -0.66
CA GLY A 255 -5.05 1.47 0.56
C GLY A 255 -3.64 1.65 1.11
N PHE A 256 -3.53 1.82 2.42
CA PHE A 256 -2.24 1.84 3.09
C PHE A 256 -1.67 0.42 3.21
N ILE A 257 -0.38 0.32 3.30
CA ILE A 257 0.34 -0.94 3.48
C ILE A 257 1.58 -0.70 4.33
N ARG A 258 2.05 -1.72 4.99
CA ARG A 258 3.29 -1.71 5.76
C ARG A 258 4.49 -1.40 4.86
N LYS A 259 5.46 -0.64 5.36
CA LYS A 259 6.68 -0.25 4.63
C LYS A 259 6.37 0.41 3.27
N LEU A 260 5.33 1.26 3.20
CA LEU A 260 5.08 2.05 2.00
C LEU A 260 6.26 2.99 1.76
N PRO A 261 6.88 2.98 0.56
CA PRO A 261 8.02 3.84 0.28
C PRO A 261 7.71 5.33 0.49
N HIS A 262 8.57 6.06 1.20
CA HIS A 262 8.38 7.51 1.44
C HIS A 262 8.28 8.31 0.13
N SER A 263 9.04 7.93 -0.89
CA SER A 263 8.95 8.55 -2.23
C SER A 263 7.57 8.41 -2.85
N LEU A 264 6.87 7.28 -2.58
CA LEU A 264 5.49 7.10 -2.99
C LEU A 264 4.54 7.97 -2.17
N VAL A 265 4.68 8.02 -0.84
CA VAL A 265 3.86 8.89 0.02
C VAL A 265 3.96 10.34 -0.43
N GLU A 266 5.18 10.83 -0.72
CA GLU A 266 5.39 12.20 -1.23
C GLU A 266 4.79 12.39 -2.62
N SER A 267 4.99 11.45 -3.54
CA SER A 267 4.43 11.54 -4.90
C SER A 267 2.90 11.48 -4.92
N PHE A 268 2.30 10.73 -3.99
CA PHE A 268 0.84 10.60 -3.87
C PHE A 268 0.21 11.61 -2.92
N LYS A 269 0.96 12.60 -2.44
CA LYS A 269 0.42 13.65 -1.54
C LYS A 269 -0.85 14.29 -2.08
N SER A 270 -0.89 14.59 -3.37
CA SER A 270 -2.08 15.21 -4.00
C SER A 270 -3.27 14.25 -4.14
N THR A 271 -3.05 12.95 -4.27
CA THR A 271 -4.12 11.93 -4.21
C THR A 271 -4.62 11.75 -2.78
N LEU A 272 -3.71 11.89 -1.80
CA LEU A 272 -4.02 11.87 -0.38
C LEU A 272 -4.56 13.21 0.14
N ASP A 273 -4.54 14.29 -0.68
CA ASP A 273 -5.20 15.56 -0.35
C ASP A 273 -6.70 15.42 -0.11
N GLU A 274 -7.37 14.45 -0.75
CA GLU A 274 -8.77 14.15 -0.44
C GLU A 274 -8.95 13.71 1.03
N VAL A 275 -7.97 13.02 1.61
CA VAL A 275 -7.94 12.68 3.04
C VAL A 275 -7.70 13.94 3.89
N ARG A 276 -6.74 14.79 3.47
CA ARG A 276 -6.42 16.05 4.16
C ARG A 276 -7.57 17.06 4.11
N GLU A 277 -8.31 17.08 3.02
CA GLU A 277 -9.45 17.99 2.82
C GLU A 277 -10.80 17.42 3.30
N SER A 278 -10.83 16.14 3.73
CA SER A 278 -12.06 15.53 4.26
C SER A 278 -12.46 16.14 5.60
N ASP A 279 -13.74 16.10 5.90
CA ASP A 279 -14.34 16.55 7.14
C ASP A 279 -14.55 15.40 8.12
N LEU A 280 -14.70 14.18 7.60
CA LEU A 280 -14.89 12.95 8.33
C LEU A 280 -14.07 11.83 7.68
N LEU A 281 -13.45 11.00 8.49
CA LEU A 281 -12.76 9.78 8.06
C LEU A 281 -13.59 8.55 8.42
N LEU A 282 -13.73 7.64 7.47
CA LEU A 282 -14.19 6.28 7.73
C LEU A 282 -12.96 5.36 7.67
N HIS A 283 -12.44 4.99 8.83
CA HIS A 283 -11.31 4.08 8.93
C HIS A 283 -11.79 2.64 8.86
N VAL A 284 -11.70 2.03 7.69
CA VAL A 284 -12.13 0.65 7.44
C VAL A 284 -11.02 -0.33 7.84
N VAL A 285 -11.37 -1.30 8.67
CA VAL A 285 -10.47 -2.31 9.24
C VAL A 285 -11.02 -3.69 8.94
N ASP A 286 -10.18 -4.61 8.51
CA ASP A 286 -10.52 -6.03 8.34
C ASP A 286 -10.34 -6.75 9.67
N ILE A 287 -11.45 -7.02 10.38
CA ILE A 287 -11.40 -7.69 11.69
C ILE A 287 -11.05 -9.17 11.60
N SER A 288 -11.21 -9.78 10.43
CA SER A 288 -10.86 -11.19 10.21
C SER A 288 -9.35 -11.44 10.16
N HIS A 289 -8.56 -10.36 9.96
CA HIS A 289 -7.11 -10.45 9.92
C HIS A 289 -6.51 -10.49 11.34
N PRO A 290 -5.64 -11.45 11.68
CA PRO A 290 -5.09 -11.59 13.03
C PRO A 290 -4.34 -10.33 13.51
N ASN A 291 -3.69 -9.59 12.61
CA ASN A 291 -2.93 -8.37 12.90
C ASN A 291 -3.71 -7.08 12.61
N PHE A 292 -5.04 -7.08 12.75
CA PHE A 292 -5.83 -5.88 12.45
C PHE A 292 -5.44 -4.65 13.31
N GLU A 293 -4.96 -4.85 14.54
CA GLU A 293 -4.46 -3.75 15.40
C GLU A 293 -3.18 -3.11 14.87
N GLU A 294 -2.26 -3.92 14.31
CA GLU A 294 -1.06 -3.41 13.61
C GLU A 294 -1.47 -2.61 12.38
N HIS A 295 -2.45 -3.11 11.60
CA HIS A 295 -2.99 -2.38 10.47
C HIS A 295 -3.59 -1.03 10.86
N ILE A 296 -4.31 -0.96 11.97
CA ILE A 296 -4.81 0.31 12.52
C ILE A 296 -3.65 1.25 12.83
N SER A 297 -2.59 0.74 13.49
CA SER A 297 -1.41 1.54 13.85
C SER A 297 -0.69 2.09 12.62
N VAL A 298 -0.51 1.28 11.58
CA VAL A 298 0.10 1.71 10.29
C VAL A 298 -0.72 2.83 9.64
N VAL A 299 -2.05 2.69 9.62
CA VAL A 299 -2.93 3.72 9.06
C VAL A 299 -2.86 5.01 9.88
N GLN A 300 -2.88 4.92 11.22
CA GLN A 300 -2.78 6.08 12.10
C GLN A 300 -1.45 6.82 11.93
N GLN A 301 -0.33 6.08 11.82
CA GLN A 301 0.97 6.68 11.55
C GLN A 301 0.97 7.43 10.22
N THR A 302 0.43 6.84 9.16
CA THR A 302 0.35 7.49 7.85
C THR A 302 -0.56 8.72 7.89
N LEU A 303 -1.69 8.66 8.62
CA LEU A 303 -2.56 9.83 8.82
C LEU A 303 -1.84 10.95 9.59
N ALA A 304 -0.95 10.60 10.55
CA ALA A 304 -0.12 11.58 11.24
C ALA A 304 0.86 12.28 10.29
N GLU A 305 1.54 11.52 9.43
CA GLU A 305 2.45 12.06 8.40
C GLU A 305 1.71 13.00 7.41
N LEU A 306 0.42 12.73 7.16
CA LEU A 306 -0.45 13.55 6.32
C LEU A 306 -1.05 14.78 7.04
N GLY A 307 -0.89 14.89 8.38
CA GLY A 307 -1.53 15.93 9.18
C GLY A 307 -3.06 15.79 9.26
N ALA A 308 -3.58 14.58 9.29
CA ALA A 308 -5.01 14.26 9.29
C ALA A 308 -5.48 13.51 10.55
N VAL A 309 -4.65 13.45 11.61
CA VAL A 309 -4.95 12.71 12.85
C VAL A 309 -6.11 13.31 13.64
N ASP A 310 -6.25 14.64 13.64
CA ASP A 310 -7.23 15.36 14.46
C ASP A 310 -8.65 15.36 13.86
N LYS A 311 -8.84 14.66 12.74
CA LYS A 311 -10.14 14.63 12.08
C LYS A 311 -11.12 13.69 12.79
N PRO A 312 -12.42 14.06 12.85
CA PRO A 312 -13.45 13.13 13.27
C PRO A 312 -13.33 11.83 12.50
N THR A 313 -13.30 10.70 13.22
CA THR A 313 -13.07 9.39 12.62
C THR A 313 -14.09 8.38 13.15
N ILE A 314 -14.72 7.63 12.24
CA ILE A 314 -15.52 6.44 12.58
C ILE A 314 -14.68 5.22 12.18
N ILE A 315 -14.41 4.32 13.13
CA ILE A 315 -13.75 3.05 12.84
C ILE A 315 -14.79 2.03 12.39
N VAL A 316 -14.62 1.50 11.19
CA VAL A 316 -15.52 0.53 10.58
C VAL A 316 -14.85 -0.82 10.54
N PHE A 317 -15.14 -1.68 11.50
CA PHE A 317 -14.68 -3.07 11.53
C PHE A 317 -15.49 -3.88 10.52
N ASN A 318 -14.88 -4.19 9.38
CA ASN A 318 -15.50 -4.89 8.26
C ASN A 318 -15.11 -6.39 8.26
N LYS A 319 -15.81 -7.18 7.47
CA LYS A 319 -15.63 -8.63 7.29
C LYS A 319 -15.94 -9.42 8.55
N THR A 320 -16.95 -9.01 9.33
CA THR A 320 -17.43 -9.76 10.49
C THR A 320 -17.89 -11.17 10.14
N ASP A 321 -18.34 -11.38 8.90
CA ASP A 321 -18.72 -12.69 8.34
C ASP A 321 -17.55 -13.66 8.20
N MET A 322 -16.33 -13.17 8.12
CA MET A 322 -15.10 -13.96 8.00
C MET A 322 -14.37 -14.11 9.34
N TYR A 323 -14.80 -13.38 10.37
CA TYR A 323 -14.19 -13.47 11.70
C TYR A 323 -14.50 -14.84 12.32
N ARG A 324 -13.45 -15.59 12.66
CA ARG A 324 -13.55 -16.88 13.32
C ARG A 324 -13.22 -16.74 14.79
N HIS A 325 -14.17 -17.07 15.62
CA HIS A 325 -13.99 -17.24 17.06
C HIS A 325 -13.70 -18.72 17.33
N LEU A 326 -12.63 -19.02 18.05
CA LEU A 326 -12.34 -20.36 18.52
C LEU A 326 -13.09 -20.56 19.86
N GLU A 327 -14.07 -21.45 19.89
CA GLU A 327 -14.78 -21.79 21.13
C GLU A 327 -13.84 -22.50 22.10
N GLU A 328 -14.11 -22.36 23.43
CA GLU A 328 -13.35 -22.99 24.50
C GLU A 328 -13.36 -24.51 24.34
N GLY A 329 -12.28 -25.10 23.87
CA GLY A 329 -12.13 -26.57 23.69
C GLY A 329 -11.00 -26.94 22.74
N GLU A 330 -10.61 -26.10 21.82
CA GLU A 330 -9.46 -26.26 20.92
C GLU A 330 -8.30 -25.39 21.37
N PHE A 331 -7.78 -25.64 22.59
CA PHE A 331 -6.64 -24.88 23.12
C PHE A 331 -5.35 -25.29 22.43
N ASP A 332 -4.95 -24.51 21.44
CA ASP A 332 -3.56 -24.39 21.05
C ASP A 332 -2.94 -23.21 21.82
N TYR A 333 -2.20 -23.53 22.88
CA TYR A 333 -1.55 -22.55 23.76
C TYR A 333 -0.47 -21.70 23.10
N THR A 334 -0.16 -21.95 21.83
CA THR A 334 1.04 -21.40 21.19
C THR A 334 0.78 -20.28 20.19
N ALA A 335 -0.41 -20.05 19.68
CA ALA A 335 -0.57 -19.17 18.54
C ALA A 335 -1.56 -18.00 18.67
N HIS A 336 -2.71 -18.11 19.39
CA HIS A 336 -3.79 -17.16 19.14
C HIS A 336 -4.65 -16.77 20.35
N ALA A 337 -4.04 -16.31 21.44
CA ALA A 337 -4.79 -15.77 22.58
C ALA A 337 -5.79 -14.64 22.20
N ARG A 338 -5.65 -14.03 21.00
CA ARG A 338 -6.52 -12.95 20.49
C ARG A 338 -7.73 -13.48 19.70
N GLN A 339 -7.68 -14.68 19.12
CA GLN A 339 -8.82 -15.30 18.41
C GLN A 339 -9.90 -15.85 19.36
N ASN A 340 -9.62 -15.87 20.66
CA ASN A 340 -10.55 -16.33 21.69
C ASN A 340 -11.52 -15.23 22.17
N VAL A 341 -11.52 -14.05 21.56
CA VAL A 341 -12.40 -12.95 21.92
C VAL A 341 -13.60 -12.92 20.99
N SER A 342 -14.80 -12.98 21.53
CA SER A 342 -16.02 -12.89 20.71
C SER A 342 -16.15 -11.47 20.07
N VAL A 343 -16.87 -11.38 18.94
CA VAL A 343 -17.16 -10.08 18.30
C VAL A 343 -17.85 -9.13 19.30
N GLU A 344 -18.69 -9.67 20.19
CA GLU A 344 -19.40 -8.88 21.21
C GLU A 344 -18.44 -8.30 22.25
N ASP A 345 -17.45 -9.06 22.69
CA ASP A 345 -16.46 -8.57 23.65
C ASP A 345 -15.46 -7.59 23.01
N LEU A 346 -15.12 -7.82 21.75
CA LEU A 346 -14.39 -6.82 20.96
C LEU A 346 -15.17 -5.51 20.84
N LYS A 347 -16.48 -5.57 20.58
CA LYS A 347 -17.35 -4.39 20.57
C LYS A 347 -17.27 -3.64 21.89
N LYS A 348 -17.45 -4.34 23.03
CA LYS A 348 -17.36 -3.74 24.36
C LYS A 348 -16.00 -3.08 24.59
N THR A 349 -14.93 -3.77 24.25
CA THR A 349 -13.55 -3.29 24.46
C THR A 349 -13.25 -2.03 23.63
N TRP A 350 -13.64 -2.01 22.36
CA TRP A 350 -13.39 -0.86 21.48
C TRP A 350 -14.33 0.31 21.77
N MET A 351 -15.60 0.06 22.16
CA MET A 351 -16.51 1.09 22.64
C MET A 351 -16.04 1.70 23.97
N ALA A 352 -15.47 0.91 24.86
CA ALA A 352 -14.94 1.37 26.14
C ALA A 352 -13.66 2.24 25.98
N LYS A 353 -12.86 2.05 24.93
CA LYS A 353 -11.69 2.89 24.63
C LYS A 353 -12.05 4.36 24.32
N GLY A 354 -13.32 4.67 24.02
CA GLY A 354 -13.95 5.99 24.10
C GLY A 354 -13.45 7.09 23.18
N THR A 355 -12.36 6.87 22.45
CA THR A 355 -11.70 7.90 21.64
C THR A 355 -12.32 8.08 20.25
N ASN A 356 -12.92 7.02 19.69
CA ASN A 356 -13.54 7.07 18.37
C ASN A 356 -14.83 6.25 18.36
N LYS A 357 -15.82 6.71 17.60
CA LYS A 357 -17.02 5.92 17.30
C LYS A 357 -16.61 4.69 16.47
N CYS A 358 -17.17 3.52 16.80
CA CYS A 358 -16.88 2.30 16.05
C CYS A 358 -18.17 1.52 15.70
N VAL A 359 -18.14 0.83 14.57
CA VAL A 359 -19.23 -0.03 14.09
C VAL A 359 -18.66 -1.28 13.47
N PHE A 360 -19.35 -2.40 13.64
CA PHE A 360 -18.98 -3.71 13.13
C PHE A 360 -19.95 -4.12 12.03
N ILE A 361 -19.43 -4.40 10.84
CA ILE A 361 -20.24 -4.65 9.64
C ILE A 361 -19.71 -5.84 8.83
N SER A 362 -20.56 -6.39 7.98
CA SER A 362 -20.13 -7.11 6.78
C SER A 362 -20.60 -6.36 5.52
N ALA A 363 -19.67 -5.74 4.81
CA ALA A 363 -19.99 -5.07 3.55
C ALA A 363 -20.42 -6.08 2.45
N ALA A 364 -19.90 -7.31 2.49
CA ALA A 364 -20.24 -8.37 1.55
C ALA A 364 -21.67 -8.87 1.75
N GLN A 365 -22.04 -9.15 3.01
CA GLN A 365 -23.38 -9.62 3.37
C GLN A 365 -24.38 -8.48 3.62
N LYS A 366 -23.94 -7.24 3.59
CA LYS A 366 -24.73 -6.02 3.89
C LYS A 366 -25.23 -5.98 5.34
N ASP A 367 -24.47 -6.60 6.24
CA ASP A 367 -24.85 -6.67 7.65
C ASP A 367 -24.50 -5.38 8.36
N ASN A 368 -25.41 -4.91 9.24
CA ASN A 368 -25.28 -3.72 10.09
C ASN A 368 -24.98 -2.40 9.35
N ILE A 369 -25.32 -2.31 8.06
CA ILE A 369 -25.10 -1.09 7.25
C ILE A 369 -26.01 0.05 7.68
N ALA A 370 -27.20 -0.25 8.21
CA ALA A 370 -28.12 0.76 8.72
C ALA A 370 -27.51 1.54 9.90
N GLU A 371 -26.82 0.86 10.81
CA GLU A 371 -26.13 1.47 11.94
C GLU A 371 -25.00 2.40 11.47
N LEU A 372 -24.16 1.93 10.52
CA LEU A 372 -23.13 2.76 9.92
C LEU A 372 -23.73 4.03 9.30
N ARG A 373 -24.82 3.91 8.54
CA ARG A 373 -25.50 5.06 7.92
C ARG A 373 -26.02 6.04 8.97
N ARG A 374 -26.59 5.55 10.07
CA ARG A 374 -27.04 6.38 11.17
C ARG A 374 -25.89 7.16 11.80
N MET A 375 -24.77 6.50 12.11
CA MET A 375 -23.58 7.14 12.67
C MET A 375 -22.99 8.18 11.73
N MET A 376 -22.93 7.87 10.44
CA MET A 376 -22.47 8.81 9.41
C MET A 376 -23.39 10.02 9.33
N TYR A 377 -24.73 9.83 9.35
CA TYR A 377 -25.69 10.89 9.32
C TYR A 377 -25.49 11.87 10.49
N GLU A 378 -25.37 11.35 11.72
CA GLU A 378 -25.17 12.16 12.93
C GLU A 378 -23.88 13.01 12.84
N GLU A 379 -22.77 12.45 12.35
CA GLU A 379 -21.51 13.21 12.22
C GLU A 379 -21.57 14.23 11.06
N ILE A 380 -22.13 13.85 9.93
CA ILE A 380 -22.27 14.74 8.77
C ILE A 380 -23.21 15.90 9.12
N GLU A 381 -24.31 15.65 9.86
CA GLU A 381 -25.23 16.69 10.32
C GLU A 381 -24.53 17.72 11.22
N LYS A 382 -23.66 17.27 12.13
CA LYS A 382 -22.84 18.17 12.96
C LYS A 382 -21.93 19.04 12.11
N ILE A 383 -21.21 18.42 11.15
CA ILE A 383 -20.34 19.13 10.23
C ILE A 383 -21.11 20.20 9.45
N TYR A 384 -22.32 19.90 8.99
CA TYR A 384 -23.16 20.87 8.30
C TYR A 384 -23.58 22.01 9.19
N LYS A 385 -24.02 21.75 10.45
CA LYS A 385 -24.37 22.77 11.41
C LYS A 385 -23.21 23.72 11.73
N GLU A 386 -21.99 23.20 11.78
CA GLU A 386 -20.79 24.00 12.06
C GLU A 386 -20.32 24.82 10.85
N LYS A 387 -20.26 24.20 9.65
CA LYS A 387 -19.69 24.81 8.45
C LYS A 387 -20.70 25.62 7.62
N TYR A 388 -21.98 25.23 7.66
CA TYR A 388 -23.01 25.78 6.80
C TYR A 388 -24.29 26.10 7.57
N PRO A 389 -24.24 26.95 8.61
CA PRO A 389 -25.38 27.19 9.55
C PRO A 389 -26.62 27.78 8.88
N TYR A 390 -26.52 28.28 7.65
CA TYR A 390 -27.61 28.90 6.89
C TYR A 390 -28.15 28.03 5.74
N GLN A 391 -27.63 26.83 5.55
CA GLN A 391 -28.17 25.92 4.53
C GLN A 391 -29.25 25.03 5.15
N HIS A 392 -30.52 25.35 4.88
CA HIS A 392 -31.62 24.45 5.16
C HIS A 392 -31.73 23.41 4.05
N PHE A 393 -31.36 22.16 4.35
CA PHE A 393 -31.57 21.04 3.43
C PHE A 393 -33.07 20.66 3.48
N LEU A 394 -33.84 21.29 2.61
CA LEU A 394 -35.20 20.90 2.29
C LEU A 394 -35.17 19.94 1.10
N TYR A 395 -35.26 18.64 1.38
CA TYR A 395 -35.55 17.62 0.37
C TYR A 395 -36.72 16.76 0.87
#